data_fc88575a0a67711ae2b7dfd29408c901
#
_entry.id   fc88575a0a67711ae2b7dfd29408c901
#
_cell.length_a   1.000
_cell.length_b   1.000
_cell.length_c   1.000
_cell.angle_alpha   90.00
_cell.angle_beta   90.00
_cell.angle_gamma   90.00
#
_symmetry.space_group_name_H-M   'P 1'
#
loop_
_entity.id
_entity.type
_entity.pdbx_description
1 polymer ?
#
loop_
_entity_poly.entity_id
_entity_poly.type
_entity_poly.pdbx_seq_one_letter_code
_entity_poly.pdbx_strand_id
1 'polypeptide(L)'
;MCGIVGFTGHQSAKDVLVEGLKRLEYRGYDSAGIALQNATDEELTVVHRVGKVAGLAEAVEYLNNASPCGIGHTRWATHGAPSERNAHPHTSCDNKIAVVHNGIIENFAELREQLEARGHKFRSDTDTEVVSHLIEEAYRGNLRDAVAKACSQIVGTYGLAVICSQEPGRIVVTRKDSPIVLAHGEKGSYVASDIIAVIEASRDVTVLGDNEFAVMEPDGISYTDADGNPIQPKVMHVDWDVDVVEKGGYPDFMLKEIHEQPRVIRDTLAGRLTNGVLSIDELGMSLEQLRLIDRVYIIACGTSYHAGLIARQLIEGWARIPVEVEAASEFRYRNPIITPSTLVVAVSQSGETADTLAAIRDARIKGAKVFGITNVIGSPVARESDGVIYTKANKEIAVASTKSFLGQIVSLTLLAMVLAQAKGKLSIAQIRLLFKEVADTAEQVEEVLSDTKAIDIAAQACKDANNALFIGRGMGAAICYEGALKLKEISYLHAEAYAAGEMKHGPIALLSKGYPVIAVATNSPVYDKMISNIQESRARGAMIIAVATEGDQEIKKHADYIIYVPKVRDAFSPIIASVPLQLFARSVALARGCDVDKPRNLAKSVTVE
;
A
#
# COMPACT_ATOMS: atom_id res chain seq x y z
N MET A 1 -4.20 -7.87 -1.45
CA MET A 1 -3.31 -8.73 -0.62
C MET A 1 -4.13 -9.47 0.41
N CYS A 2 -3.76 -10.68 0.77
CA CYS A 2 -4.48 -11.51 1.75
C CYS A 2 -3.94 -11.30 3.17
N GLY A 3 -4.70 -11.73 4.19
CA GLY A 3 -4.27 -11.72 5.59
C GLY A 3 -4.10 -13.13 6.12
N ILE A 4 -2.95 -13.45 6.69
CA ILE A 4 -2.68 -14.69 7.42
C ILE A 4 -2.65 -14.40 8.91
N VAL A 5 -3.28 -15.26 9.71
CA VAL A 5 -3.13 -15.33 11.16
C VAL A 5 -3.01 -16.80 11.58
N GLY A 6 -2.11 -17.11 12.49
CA GLY A 6 -2.03 -18.42 13.13
C GLY A 6 -1.71 -18.28 14.61
N PHE A 7 -2.20 -19.22 15.39
CA PHE A 7 -2.01 -19.25 16.84
C PHE A 7 -1.89 -20.68 17.33
N THR A 8 -0.94 -20.90 18.24
CA THR A 8 -0.86 -22.09 19.08
C THR A 8 -0.50 -21.70 20.50
N GLY A 9 -1.24 -22.20 21.49
CA GLY A 9 -1.03 -21.76 22.87
C GLY A 9 -2.01 -22.34 23.87
N HIS A 10 -2.25 -21.61 24.96
CA HIS A 10 -3.00 -22.06 26.15
C HIS A 10 -4.42 -21.48 26.21
N GLN A 11 -4.92 -20.90 25.11
CA GLN A 11 -6.28 -20.35 25.01
C GLN A 11 -6.96 -20.80 23.71
N SER A 12 -8.23 -20.42 23.51
CA SER A 12 -8.97 -20.69 22.28
C SER A 12 -8.29 -20.05 21.06
N ALA A 13 -7.83 -20.87 20.11
CA ALA A 13 -7.31 -20.39 18.84
C ALA A 13 -8.37 -19.68 18.01
N LYS A 14 -9.61 -20.13 18.05
CA LYS A 14 -10.75 -19.54 17.32
C LYS A 14 -10.86 -18.04 17.57
N ASP A 15 -10.84 -17.62 18.82
CA ASP A 15 -11.06 -16.22 19.20
C ASP A 15 -9.86 -15.35 18.78
N VAL A 16 -8.64 -15.87 18.92
CA VAL A 16 -7.41 -15.20 18.47
C VAL A 16 -7.41 -15.02 16.94
N LEU A 17 -7.78 -16.06 16.21
CA LEU A 17 -7.83 -16.03 14.75
C LEU A 17 -8.87 -15.03 14.24
N VAL A 18 -10.09 -15.06 14.76
CA VAL A 18 -11.16 -14.14 14.35
C VAL A 18 -10.77 -12.69 14.62
N GLU A 19 -10.21 -12.40 15.80
CA GLU A 19 -9.79 -11.03 16.13
C GLU A 19 -8.61 -10.56 15.27
N GLY A 20 -7.61 -11.42 15.07
CA GLY A 20 -6.49 -11.12 14.19
C GLY A 20 -6.91 -10.92 12.74
N LEU A 21 -7.85 -11.72 12.22
CA LEU A 21 -8.39 -11.58 10.87
C LEU A 21 -9.19 -10.28 10.71
N LYS A 22 -9.96 -9.84 11.71
CA LYS A 22 -10.64 -8.53 11.69
C LYS A 22 -9.65 -7.39 11.51
N ARG A 23 -8.50 -7.46 12.17
CA ARG A 23 -7.42 -6.46 12.04
C ARG A 23 -6.74 -6.49 10.68
N LEU A 24 -6.71 -7.65 10.01
CA LEU A 24 -6.14 -7.83 8.68
C LEU A 24 -7.15 -7.66 7.53
N GLU A 25 -8.43 -7.42 7.83
CA GLU A 25 -9.49 -7.34 6.83
C GLU A 25 -9.24 -6.28 5.76
N TYR A 26 -8.52 -5.19 6.09
CA TYR A 26 -8.10 -4.17 5.11
C TYR A 26 -7.17 -4.70 4.00
N ARG A 27 -6.56 -5.87 4.21
CA ARG A 27 -5.71 -6.55 3.22
C ARG A 27 -6.51 -7.39 2.22
N GLY A 28 -7.66 -7.92 2.61
CA GLY A 28 -8.53 -8.71 1.75
C GLY A 28 -9.84 -9.05 2.45
N TYR A 29 -10.93 -9.06 1.74
CA TYR A 29 -12.29 -9.23 2.28
C TYR A 29 -13.26 -9.91 1.31
N ASP A 30 -12.74 -10.60 0.28
CA ASP A 30 -13.57 -11.36 -0.68
C ASP A 30 -14.06 -12.68 -0.09
N SER A 31 -13.28 -13.29 0.78
CA SER A 31 -13.65 -14.44 1.60
C SER A 31 -12.74 -14.55 2.84
N ALA A 32 -13.21 -15.25 3.86
CA ALA A 32 -12.45 -15.55 5.06
C ALA A 32 -12.66 -16.99 5.48
N GLY A 33 -11.66 -17.57 6.17
CA GLY A 33 -11.78 -18.93 6.72
C GLY A 33 -10.75 -19.24 7.77
N ILE A 34 -11.02 -20.27 8.57
CA ILE A 34 -10.13 -20.81 9.58
C ILE A 34 -10.06 -22.33 9.49
N ALA A 35 -8.91 -22.88 9.90
CA ALA A 35 -8.75 -24.29 10.22
C ALA A 35 -8.30 -24.42 11.67
N LEU A 36 -8.99 -25.25 12.44
CA LEU A 36 -8.76 -25.52 13.86
C LEU A 36 -8.31 -26.96 14.05
N GLN A 37 -7.35 -27.14 14.94
CA GLN A 37 -6.81 -28.44 15.31
C GLN A 37 -7.21 -28.76 16.74
N ASN A 38 -8.00 -29.83 16.94
CA ASN A 38 -8.29 -30.36 18.24
C ASN A 38 -7.33 -31.53 18.57
N ALA A 39 -6.93 -31.63 19.82
CA ALA A 39 -5.95 -32.64 20.24
C ALA A 39 -6.46 -34.10 20.10
N THR A 40 -7.78 -34.28 19.96
CA THR A 40 -8.45 -35.60 19.93
C THR A 40 -9.00 -35.99 18.57
N ASP A 41 -9.04 -35.04 17.60
CA ASP A 41 -9.68 -35.28 16.33
C ASP A 41 -8.66 -35.72 15.27
N GLU A 42 -9.03 -36.72 14.48
CA GLU A 42 -8.20 -37.21 13.37
C GLU A 42 -8.16 -36.23 12.19
N GLU A 43 -9.21 -35.39 12.03
CA GLU A 43 -9.36 -34.41 10.97
C GLU A 43 -9.40 -33.00 11.54
N LEU A 44 -9.05 -32.01 10.68
CA LEU A 44 -9.13 -30.60 11.01
C LEU A 44 -10.55 -30.05 10.82
N THR A 45 -10.98 -29.15 11.71
CA THR A 45 -12.24 -28.43 11.54
C THR A 45 -11.98 -27.18 10.67
N VAL A 46 -12.57 -27.12 9.49
CA VAL A 46 -12.40 -26.00 8.53
C VAL A 46 -13.72 -25.30 8.30
N VAL A 47 -13.71 -23.97 8.37
CA VAL A 47 -14.88 -23.11 8.12
C VAL A 47 -14.52 -22.00 7.16
N HIS A 48 -15.33 -21.81 6.13
CA HIS A 48 -15.19 -20.76 5.11
C HIS A 48 -16.44 -19.88 5.03
N ARG A 49 -16.26 -18.59 4.69
CA ARG A 49 -17.36 -17.67 4.33
C ARG A 49 -16.91 -16.72 3.23
N VAL A 50 -17.82 -16.44 2.32
CA VAL A 50 -17.66 -15.39 1.32
C VAL A 50 -17.93 -14.03 1.99
N GLY A 51 -17.12 -13.03 1.68
CA GLY A 51 -17.25 -11.68 2.20
C GLY A 51 -16.44 -11.42 3.47
N LYS A 52 -16.88 -10.44 4.24
CA LYS A 52 -16.16 -9.90 5.42
C LYS A 52 -16.05 -10.91 6.57
N VAL A 53 -15.05 -10.71 7.43
CA VAL A 53 -14.76 -11.54 8.62
C VAL A 53 -15.96 -11.64 9.59
N ALA A 54 -16.87 -10.66 9.58
CA ALA A 54 -18.09 -10.72 10.40
C ALA A 54 -18.92 -11.98 10.12
N GLY A 55 -19.11 -12.36 8.85
CA GLY A 55 -19.82 -13.59 8.49
C GLY A 55 -19.09 -14.88 8.93
N LEU A 56 -17.76 -14.87 8.94
CA LEU A 56 -16.97 -15.96 9.51
C LEU A 56 -17.14 -16.01 11.03
N ALA A 57 -17.11 -14.87 11.73
CA ALA A 57 -17.26 -14.79 13.17
C ALA A 57 -18.61 -15.39 13.63
N GLU A 58 -19.71 -15.05 12.94
CA GLU A 58 -21.04 -15.63 13.19
C GLU A 58 -21.04 -17.16 12.96
N ALA A 59 -20.41 -17.62 11.89
CA ALA A 59 -20.37 -19.05 11.55
C ALA A 59 -19.60 -19.91 12.56
N VAL A 60 -18.60 -19.33 13.22
CA VAL A 60 -17.76 -20.06 14.20
C VAL A 60 -18.19 -19.83 15.64
N GLU A 61 -19.21 -19.00 15.90
CA GLU A 61 -19.68 -18.67 17.25
C GLU A 61 -20.00 -19.92 18.07
N TYR A 62 -20.65 -20.90 17.45
CA TYR A 62 -21.10 -22.15 18.10
C TYR A 62 -20.08 -23.29 18.08
N LEU A 63 -18.88 -23.09 17.50
CA LEU A 63 -17.82 -24.09 17.54
C LEU A 63 -17.26 -24.23 18.96
N ASN A 64 -16.95 -25.48 19.35
CA ASN A 64 -16.34 -25.73 20.64
C ASN A 64 -15.00 -24.96 20.78
N ASN A 65 -14.84 -24.26 21.90
CA ASN A 65 -13.66 -23.41 22.18
C ASN A 65 -12.43 -24.20 22.63
N ALA A 66 -12.39 -25.51 22.50
CA ALA A 66 -11.31 -26.36 23.02
C ALA A 66 -10.06 -26.45 22.10
N SER A 67 -10.09 -25.83 20.91
CA SER A 67 -8.96 -25.90 19.95
C SER A 67 -7.85 -24.93 20.34
N PRO A 68 -6.67 -25.41 20.78
CA PRO A 68 -5.55 -24.53 21.19
C PRO A 68 -4.68 -24.08 20.02
N CYS A 69 -4.88 -24.66 18.82
CA CYS A 69 -4.07 -24.41 17.64
C CYS A 69 -4.95 -24.21 16.41
N GLY A 70 -4.56 -23.28 15.56
CA GLY A 70 -5.25 -23.04 14.29
C GLY A 70 -4.59 -21.99 13.42
N ILE A 71 -5.04 -21.95 12.16
CA ILE A 71 -4.64 -20.96 11.15
C ILE A 71 -5.87 -20.34 10.51
N GLY A 72 -5.76 -19.10 10.07
CA GLY A 72 -6.85 -18.36 9.45
C GLY A 72 -6.38 -17.42 8.36
N HIS A 73 -7.32 -17.06 7.49
CA HIS A 73 -7.02 -16.29 6.29
C HIS A 73 -8.15 -15.33 5.90
N THR A 74 -7.81 -14.14 5.44
CA THR A 74 -8.69 -13.27 4.64
C THR A 74 -8.15 -13.16 3.23
N ARG A 75 -9.00 -13.42 2.24
CA ARG A 75 -8.59 -13.54 0.85
C ARG A 75 -8.97 -12.31 0.04
N TRP A 76 -8.04 -11.85 -0.77
CA TRP A 76 -8.25 -11.04 -1.96
C TRP A 76 -8.02 -11.95 -3.18
N ALA A 77 -9.07 -12.15 -3.99
CA ALA A 77 -9.06 -13.18 -5.02
C ALA A 77 -8.12 -12.83 -6.19
N THR A 78 -7.18 -13.72 -6.47
CA THR A 78 -6.29 -13.68 -7.65
C THR A 78 -6.66 -14.79 -8.63
N HIS A 79 -6.66 -16.05 -8.19
CA HIS A 79 -7.03 -17.24 -8.94
C HIS A 79 -8.31 -17.87 -8.37
N GLY A 80 -9.32 -18.07 -9.21
CA GLY A 80 -10.65 -18.56 -8.80
C GLY A 80 -11.54 -17.47 -8.19
N ALA A 81 -12.81 -17.43 -8.62
CA ALA A 81 -13.80 -16.45 -8.14
C ALA A 81 -14.02 -16.52 -6.62
N PRO A 82 -14.44 -15.42 -5.96
CA PRO A 82 -14.84 -15.45 -4.56
C PRO A 82 -15.97 -16.47 -4.33
N SER A 83 -15.66 -17.53 -3.59
CA SER A 83 -16.59 -18.61 -3.21
C SER A 83 -16.05 -19.34 -1.98
N GLU A 84 -16.91 -20.06 -1.25
CA GLU A 84 -16.45 -20.86 -0.09
C GLU A 84 -15.42 -21.92 -0.50
N ARG A 85 -15.58 -22.56 -1.67
CA ARG A 85 -14.65 -23.57 -2.17
C ARG A 85 -13.26 -23.01 -2.51
N ASN A 86 -13.17 -21.73 -2.86
CA ASN A 86 -11.93 -21.04 -3.20
C ASN A 86 -11.38 -20.21 -2.04
N ALA A 87 -12.04 -20.23 -0.87
CA ALA A 87 -11.53 -19.61 0.35
C ALA A 87 -10.43 -20.47 0.99
N HIS A 88 -9.43 -19.83 1.59
CA HIS A 88 -8.43 -20.51 2.43
C HIS A 88 -8.98 -20.71 3.85
N PRO A 89 -8.49 -21.73 4.58
CA PRO A 89 -7.42 -22.70 4.28
C PRO A 89 -7.83 -23.79 3.29
N HIS A 90 -6.87 -24.26 2.46
CA HIS A 90 -7.03 -25.46 1.64
C HIS A 90 -6.50 -26.69 2.37
N THR A 91 -7.12 -27.87 2.12
CA THR A 91 -6.77 -29.10 2.82
C THR A 91 -6.22 -30.17 1.88
N SER A 92 -5.48 -31.14 2.46
CA SER A 92 -5.14 -32.41 1.83
C SER A 92 -6.39 -33.24 1.50
N CYS A 93 -6.22 -34.31 0.71
CA CYS A 93 -7.32 -35.20 0.32
C CYS A 93 -8.06 -35.79 1.53
N ASP A 94 -7.32 -36.09 2.60
CA ASP A 94 -7.80 -36.71 3.84
C ASP A 94 -8.15 -35.72 4.96
N ASN A 95 -8.14 -34.41 4.69
CA ASN A 95 -8.37 -33.29 5.62
C ASN A 95 -7.44 -33.28 6.86
N LYS A 96 -6.26 -33.91 6.79
CA LYS A 96 -5.30 -33.93 7.91
C LYS A 96 -4.32 -32.77 7.88
N ILE A 97 -4.08 -32.17 6.71
CA ILE A 97 -3.20 -31.03 6.52
C ILE A 97 -4.02 -29.85 6.03
N ALA A 98 -3.83 -28.66 6.61
CA ALA A 98 -4.43 -27.42 6.14
C ALA A 98 -3.36 -26.35 5.91
N VAL A 99 -3.53 -25.58 4.84
CA VAL A 99 -2.59 -24.56 4.36
C VAL A 99 -3.30 -23.25 4.14
N VAL A 100 -2.74 -22.15 4.65
CA VAL A 100 -3.06 -20.78 4.23
C VAL A 100 -1.87 -20.20 3.48
N HIS A 101 -2.15 -19.41 2.45
CA HIS A 101 -1.13 -18.90 1.53
C HIS A 101 -1.41 -17.46 1.12
N ASN A 102 -0.37 -16.65 1.16
CA ASN A 102 -0.28 -15.33 0.51
C ASN A 102 0.78 -15.40 -0.59
N GLY A 103 0.46 -15.05 -1.80
CA GLY A 103 1.37 -15.10 -2.94
C GLY A 103 0.72 -15.66 -4.18
N ILE A 104 1.54 -16.09 -5.14
CA ILE A 104 1.12 -16.79 -6.37
C ILE A 104 2.07 -17.96 -6.63
N ILE A 105 1.51 -19.12 -6.90
CA ILE A 105 2.25 -20.31 -7.36
C ILE A 105 2.20 -20.33 -8.90
N GLU A 106 3.24 -19.85 -9.53
CA GLU A 106 3.28 -19.64 -10.99
C GLU A 106 3.19 -20.94 -11.79
N ASN A 107 3.79 -22.01 -11.29
CA ASN A 107 3.77 -23.33 -11.92
C ASN A 107 2.62 -24.23 -11.43
N PHE A 108 1.55 -23.64 -10.85
CA PHE A 108 0.45 -24.41 -10.26
C PHE A 108 -0.27 -25.33 -11.26
N ALA A 109 -0.41 -24.90 -12.52
CA ALA A 109 -1.10 -25.67 -13.53
C ALA A 109 -0.38 -27.00 -13.83
N GLU A 110 0.96 -26.96 -13.99
CA GLU A 110 1.79 -28.13 -14.17
C GLU A 110 1.79 -29.07 -12.93
N LEU A 111 1.93 -28.47 -11.74
CA LEU A 111 1.87 -29.22 -10.47
C LEU A 111 0.51 -29.90 -10.28
N ARG A 112 -0.58 -29.21 -10.63
CA ARG A 112 -1.94 -29.76 -10.54
C ARG A 112 -2.09 -30.97 -11.46
N GLU A 113 -1.70 -30.88 -12.72
CA GLU A 113 -1.77 -32.00 -13.67
C GLU A 113 -0.99 -33.22 -13.17
N GLN A 114 0.22 -33.01 -12.62
CA GLN A 114 1.03 -34.06 -12.05
C GLN A 114 0.39 -34.71 -10.83
N LEU A 115 -0.22 -33.92 -9.93
CA LEU A 115 -0.87 -34.40 -8.73
C LEU A 115 -2.18 -35.14 -9.05
N GLU A 116 -2.99 -34.64 -10.00
CA GLU A 116 -4.18 -35.32 -10.48
C GLU A 116 -3.85 -36.70 -11.11
N ALA A 117 -2.75 -36.78 -11.89
CA ALA A 117 -2.26 -38.03 -12.45
C ALA A 117 -1.81 -39.06 -11.37
N ARG A 118 -1.43 -38.57 -10.17
CA ARG A 118 -1.09 -39.39 -9.00
C ARG A 118 -2.28 -39.71 -8.09
N GLY A 119 -3.49 -39.21 -8.46
CA GLY A 119 -4.75 -39.55 -7.79
C GLY A 119 -5.26 -38.51 -6.80
N HIS A 120 -4.62 -37.35 -6.66
CA HIS A 120 -5.11 -36.26 -5.83
C HIS A 120 -6.38 -35.65 -6.42
N LYS A 121 -7.30 -35.25 -5.53
CA LYS A 121 -8.59 -34.67 -5.93
C LYS A 121 -8.64 -33.21 -5.50
N PHE A 122 -8.65 -32.33 -6.47
CA PHE A 122 -8.79 -30.90 -6.27
C PHE A 122 -10.24 -30.49 -6.06
N ARG A 123 -10.46 -29.61 -5.09
CA ARG A 123 -11.77 -29.08 -4.70
C ARG A 123 -11.95 -27.63 -5.08
N SER A 124 -10.86 -26.90 -5.31
CA SER A 124 -10.87 -25.46 -5.65
C SER A 124 -10.26 -25.16 -7.01
N ASP A 125 -10.43 -23.91 -7.45
CA ASP A 125 -9.83 -23.37 -8.66
C ASP A 125 -8.56 -22.55 -8.34
N THR A 126 -8.10 -22.57 -7.08
CA THR A 126 -6.96 -21.75 -6.63
C THR A 126 -5.64 -22.41 -6.99
N ASP A 127 -4.61 -21.61 -7.11
CA ASP A 127 -3.22 -22.04 -7.21
C ASP A 127 -2.71 -22.68 -5.92
N THR A 128 -3.24 -22.26 -4.78
CA THR A 128 -2.78 -22.67 -3.44
C THR A 128 -3.01 -24.14 -3.12
N GLU A 129 -4.08 -24.76 -3.64
CA GLU A 129 -4.44 -26.14 -3.28
C GLU A 129 -3.35 -27.16 -3.67
N VAL A 130 -2.52 -26.84 -4.69
CA VAL A 130 -1.38 -27.71 -5.04
C VAL A 130 -0.41 -27.87 -3.86
N VAL A 131 -0.28 -26.83 -3.01
CA VAL A 131 0.65 -26.86 -1.88
C VAL A 131 0.21 -27.88 -0.83
N SER A 132 -1.08 -27.96 -0.51
CA SER A 132 -1.60 -28.93 0.44
C SER A 132 -1.35 -30.37 -0.02
N HIS A 133 -1.52 -30.65 -1.31
CA HIS A 133 -1.28 -31.98 -1.89
C HIS A 133 0.21 -32.32 -2.01
N LEU A 134 1.07 -31.35 -2.33
CA LEU A 134 2.53 -31.56 -2.30
C LEU A 134 3.03 -31.90 -0.90
N ILE A 135 2.49 -31.24 0.13
CA ILE A 135 2.84 -31.53 1.52
C ILE A 135 2.30 -32.91 1.92
N GLU A 136 1.06 -33.27 1.54
CA GLU A 136 0.47 -34.60 1.74
C GLU A 136 1.38 -35.71 1.19
N GLU A 137 1.86 -35.55 -0.06
CA GLU A 137 2.80 -36.52 -0.66
C GLU A 137 4.14 -36.60 0.05
N ALA A 138 4.62 -35.47 0.56
CA ALA A 138 5.95 -35.38 1.19
C ALA A 138 5.93 -35.81 2.66
N TYR A 139 4.77 -35.81 3.32
CA TYR A 139 4.66 -36.05 4.75
C TYR A 139 5.04 -37.49 5.14
N ARG A 140 5.95 -37.59 6.11
CA ARG A 140 6.45 -38.86 6.66
C ARG A 140 6.59 -38.80 8.21
N GLY A 141 5.71 -38.04 8.87
CA GLY A 141 5.75 -37.86 10.32
C GLY A 141 6.56 -36.63 10.78
N ASN A 142 6.96 -35.74 9.84
CA ASN A 142 7.59 -34.47 10.14
C ASN A 142 7.06 -33.40 9.19
N LEU A 143 6.21 -32.50 9.70
CA LEU A 143 5.54 -31.47 8.91
C LEU A 143 6.53 -30.44 8.34
N ARG A 144 7.55 -30.04 9.13
CA ARG A 144 8.55 -29.07 8.69
C ARG A 144 9.28 -29.56 7.43
N ASP A 145 9.71 -30.82 7.42
CA ASP A 145 10.44 -31.40 6.29
C ASP A 145 9.54 -31.60 5.07
N ALA A 146 8.25 -31.94 5.30
CA ALA A 146 7.26 -32.03 4.25
C ALA A 146 7.00 -30.68 3.58
N VAL A 147 6.88 -29.58 4.36
CA VAL A 147 6.73 -28.21 3.84
C VAL A 147 7.97 -27.78 3.06
N ALA A 148 9.17 -28.05 3.58
CA ALA A 148 10.41 -27.70 2.88
C ALA A 148 10.52 -28.41 1.52
N LYS A 149 10.15 -29.72 1.48
CA LYS A 149 10.15 -30.49 0.23
C LYS A 149 9.08 -30.02 -0.76
N ALA A 150 7.92 -29.58 -0.29
CA ALA A 150 6.90 -28.97 -1.14
C ALA A 150 7.39 -27.64 -1.72
N CYS A 151 7.98 -26.77 -0.88
CA CYS A 151 8.50 -25.47 -1.30
C CYS A 151 9.61 -25.59 -2.36
N SER A 152 10.42 -26.66 -2.34
CA SER A 152 11.45 -26.88 -3.36
C SER A 152 10.92 -27.14 -4.78
N GLN A 153 9.62 -27.44 -4.92
CA GLN A 153 8.95 -27.69 -6.20
C GLN A 153 8.15 -26.46 -6.70
N ILE A 154 7.98 -25.44 -5.84
CA ILE A 154 7.15 -24.27 -6.13
C ILE A 154 7.99 -23.20 -6.81
N VAL A 155 7.47 -22.67 -7.92
CA VAL A 155 7.96 -21.44 -8.57
C VAL A 155 6.95 -20.34 -8.26
N GLY A 156 7.45 -19.17 -7.81
CA GLY A 156 6.62 -18.02 -7.46
C GLY A 156 6.90 -17.48 -6.06
N THR A 157 5.92 -16.76 -5.51
CA THR A 157 5.99 -16.09 -4.21
C THR A 157 5.05 -16.76 -3.22
N TYR A 158 5.46 -16.85 -1.96
CA TYR A 158 4.60 -17.44 -0.93
C TYR A 158 4.91 -16.93 0.48
N GLY A 159 3.84 -16.80 1.29
CA GLY A 159 3.88 -16.82 2.74
C GLY A 159 2.92 -17.91 3.17
N LEU A 160 3.41 -18.95 3.84
CA LEU A 160 2.67 -20.14 4.20
C LEU A 160 2.57 -20.31 5.72
N ALA A 161 1.39 -20.70 6.21
CA ALA A 161 1.24 -21.32 7.52
C ALA A 161 0.46 -22.62 7.37
N VAL A 162 0.99 -23.69 7.98
CA VAL A 162 0.54 -25.06 7.78
C VAL A 162 0.33 -25.74 9.13
N ILE A 163 -0.79 -26.47 9.28
CA ILE A 163 -1.07 -27.34 10.42
C ILE A 163 -1.35 -28.77 9.94
N CYS A 164 -1.06 -29.74 10.81
CA CYS A 164 -1.32 -31.15 10.55
C CYS A 164 -1.96 -31.80 11.78
N SER A 165 -3.11 -32.48 11.63
CA SER A 165 -3.80 -33.17 12.74
C SER A 165 -2.94 -34.22 13.46
N GLN A 166 -1.94 -34.76 12.77
CA GLN A 166 -1.00 -35.73 13.32
C GLN A 166 0.14 -35.12 14.15
N GLU A 167 0.30 -33.81 14.13
CA GLU A 167 1.26 -33.05 14.95
C GLU A 167 0.54 -31.96 15.76
N PRO A 168 -0.19 -32.33 16.82
CA PRO A 168 -1.01 -31.40 17.59
C PRO A 168 -0.21 -30.27 18.20
N GLY A 169 -0.77 -29.03 18.13
CA GLY A 169 -0.16 -27.84 18.72
C GLY A 169 1.00 -27.26 17.93
N ARG A 170 1.26 -27.76 16.71
CA ARG A 170 2.37 -27.31 15.88
C ARG A 170 1.89 -26.59 14.63
N ILE A 171 2.48 -25.43 14.34
CA ILE A 171 2.31 -24.69 13.09
C ILE A 171 3.67 -24.55 12.42
N VAL A 172 3.77 -24.92 11.16
CA VAL A 172 4.97 -24.69 10.33
C VAL A 172 4.75 -23.48 9.43
N VAL A 173 5.70 -22.56 9.44
CA VAL A 173 5.64 -21.28 8.73
C VAL A 173 6.87 -21.12 7.87
N THR A 174 6.69 -20.64 6.65
CA THR A 174 7.80 -20.24 5.77
C THR A 174 7.37 -19.16 4.80
N ARG A 175 8.34 -18.48 4.17
CA ARG A 175 8.04 -17.45 3.18
C ARG A 175 9.08 -17.36 2.07
N LYS A 176 8.63 -16.78 0.95
CA LYS A 176 9.45 -16.24 -0.13
C LYS A 176 8.75 -15.03 -0.73
N ASP A 177 9.36 -13.84 -0.62
CA ASP A 177 8.85 -12.53 -1.07
C ASP A 177 7.57 -12.02 -0.37
N SER A 178 6.66 -12.88 0.13
CA SER A 178 5.46 -12.48 0.88
C SER A 178 5.76 -12.29 2.37
N PRO A 179 5.30 -11.20 3.03
CA PRO A 179 5.66 -10.90 4.41
C PRO A 179 5.02 -11.88 5.41
N ILE A 180 5.83 -12.33 6.38
CA ILE A 180 5.41 -13.09 7.56
C ILE A 180 6.15 -12.56 8.78
N VAL A 181 5.41 -12.34 9.85
CA VAL A 181 5.91 -11.95 11.16
C VAL A 181 5.44 -12.93 12.22
N LEU A 182 6.31 -13.18 13.19
CA LEU A 182 6.05 -14.08 14.32
C LEU A 182 6.26 -13.33 15.64
N ALA A 183 5.49 -13.72 16.64
CA ALA A 183 5.62 -13.22 18.00
C ALA A 183 5.39 -14.36 19.00
N HIS A 184 6.07 -14.32 20.13
CA HIS A 184 5.79 -15.18 21.26
C HIS A 184 5.45 -14.32 22.48
N GLY A 185 4.36 -14.69 23.17
CA GLY A 185 3.86 -13.98 24.35
C GLY A 185 3.36 -14.95 25.41
N GLU A 186 2.86 -14.43 26.52
CA GLU A 186 2.41 -15.23 27.68
C GLU A 186 1.35 -16.29 27.34
N LYS A 187 0.54 -16.08 26.32
CA LYS A 187 -0.58 -16.96 25.94
C LYS A 187 -0.21 -18.01 24.89
N GLY A 188 0.97 -17.89 24.26
CA GLY A 188 1.42 -18.78 23.21
C GLY A 188 2.19 -18.09 22.09
N SER A 189 2.29 -18.77 20.95
CA SER A 189 2.99 -18.34 19.75
C SER A 189 2.02 -17.88 18.66
N TYR A 190 2.37 -16.79 17.96
CA TYR A 190 1.53 -16.11 16.96
C TYR A 190 2.29 -15.97 15.65
N VAL A 191 1.59 -16.13 14.55
CA VAL A 191 2.06 -15.75 13.21
C VAL A 191 1.04 -14.87 12.52
N ALA A 192 1.49 -13.87 11.79
CA ALA A 192 0.63 -13.08 10.92
C ALA A 192 1.38 -12.55 9.70
N SER A 193 0.63 -12.13 8.69
CA SER A 193 1.17 -11.42 7.53
C SER A 193 1.40 -9.92 7.77
N ASP A 194 0.98 -9.38 8.93
CA ASP A 194 1.24 -8.01 9.35
C ASP A 194 1.32 -7.91 10.88
N ILE A 195 2.22 -7.05 11.36
CA ILE A 195 2.50 -6.82 12.79
C ILE A 195 1.24 -6.47 13.60
N ILE A 196 0.29 -5.80 12.99
CA ILE A 196 -0.96 -5.34 13.61
C ILE A 196 -1.77 -6.49 14.26
N ALA A 197 -1.68 -7.68 13.72
CA ALA A 197 -2.42 -8.83 14.23
C ALA A 197 -1.72 -9.51 15.43
N VAL A 198 -0.43 -9.21 15.67
CA VAL A 198 0.37 -9.86 16.73
C VAL A 198 0.90 -8.89 17.78
N ILE A 199 0.82 -7.57 17.56
CA ILE A 199 1.43 -6.54 18.41
C ILE A 199 0.91 -6.54 19.84
N GLU A 200 -0.34 -6.93 20.08
CA GLU A 200 -0.89 -7.07 21.44
C GLU A 200 -0.31 -8.26 22.20
N ALA A 201 0.17 -9.27 21.49
CA ALA A 201 0.80 -10.44 22.08
C ALA A 201 2.24 -10.15 22.50
N SER A 202 2.99 -9.40 21.68
CA SER A 202 4.36 -8.99 21.95
C SER A 202 4.75 -7.80 21.08
N ARG A 203 5.50 -6.85 21.65
CA ARG A 203 6.16 -5.76 20.90
C ARG A 203 7.47 -6.20 20.25
N ASP A 204 8.03 -7.31 20.67
CA ASP A 204 9.20 -7.92 20.05
C ASP A 204 8.73 -8.95 19.03
N VAL A 205 8.92 -8.64 17.76
CA VAL A 205 8.47 -9.47 16.64
C VAL A 205 9.65 -9.95 15.80
N THR A 206 9.55 -11.16 15.30
CA THR A 206 10.50 -11.71 14.34
C THR A 206 9.94 -11.53 12.93
N VAL A 207 10.71 -10.89 12.04
CA VAL A 207 10.42 -10.86 10.61
C VAL A 207 11.15 -12.03 9.97
N LEU A 208 10.40 -13.03 9.49
CA LEU A 208 10.97 -14.22 8.86
C LEU A 208 11.67 -13.83 7.54
N GLY A 209 12.86 -14.36 7.29
CA GLY A 209 13.58 -14.19 6.04
C GLY A 209 13.08 -15.11 4.92
N ASP A 210 13.49 -14.85 3.69
CA ASP A 210 13.10 -15.69 2.55
C ASP A 210 13.76 -17.07 2.64
N ASN A 211 12.95 -18.13 2.44
CA ASN A 211 13.34 -19.53 2.58
C ASN A 211 13.81 -19.92 4.00
N GLU A 212 13.48 -19.09 5.00
CA GLU A 212 13.57 -19.49 6.40
C GLU A 212 12.28 -20.19 6.83
N PHE A 213 12.40 -21.09 7.81
CA PHE A 213 11.31 -21.86 8.37
C PHE A 213 11.19 -21.59 9.87
N ALA A 214 9.97 -21.43 10.34
CA ALA A 214 9.66 -21.39 11.75
C ALA A 214 8.71 -22.56 12.12
N VAL A 215 9.02 -23.24 13.20
CA VAL A 215 8.12 -24.20 13.84
C VAL A 215 7.65 -23.59 15.13
N MET A 216 6.36 -23.31 15.18
CA MET A 216 5.70 -22.71 16.34
C MET A 216 5.06 -23.80 17.19
N GLU A 217 5.31 -23.74 18.48
CA GLU A 217 4.70 -24.55 19.52
C GLU A 217 4.12 -23.63 20.62
N PRO A 218 3.27 -24.10 21.52
CA PRO A 218 2.68 -23.27 22.57
C PRO A 218 3.71 -22.49 23.40
N ASP A 219 4.85 -23.13 23.68
CA ASP A 219 5.87 -22.62 24.60
C ASP A 219 7.05 -21.95 23.90
N GLY A 220 7.03 -21.81 22.56
CA GLY A 220 8.11 -21.13 21.82
C GLY A 220 8.11 -21.35 20.32
N ILE A 221 9.10 -20.73 19.68
CA ILE A 221 9.29 -20.78 18.23
C ILE A 221 10.73 -21.17 17.94
N SER A 222 10.94 -22.19 17.13
CA SER A 222 12.24 -22.57 16.61
C SER A 222 12.39 -22.17 15.14
N TYR A 223 13.60 -21.78 14.76
CA TYR A 223 13.89 -21.24 13.42
C TYR A 223 14.99 -22.04 12.74
N THR A 224 14.82 -22.34 11.46
CA THR A 224 15.79 -23.07 10.65
C THR A 224 15.89 -22.48 9.25
N ASP A 225 17.03 -22.73 8.58
CA ASP A 225 17.14 -22.53 7.14
C ASP A 225 16.41 -23.63 6.33
N ALA A 226 16.48 -23.59 5.01
CA ALA A 226 15.84 -24.59 4.14
C ALA A 226 16.37 -26.02 4.38
N ASP A 227 17.63 -26.17 4.75
CA ASP A 227 18.29 -27.45 5.01
C ASP A 227 18.04 -28.01 6.41
N GLY A 228 17.37 -27.23 7.29
CA GLY A 228 17.04 -27.62 8.65
C GLY A 228 18.08 -27.21 9.70
N ASN A 229 19.09 -26.44 9.32
CA ASN A 229 20.08 -25.94 10.27
C ASN A 229 19.45 -24.81 11.12
N PRO A 230 19.67 -24.79 12.45
CA PRO A 230 19.17 -23.71 13.31
C PRO A 230 19.73 -22.35 12.90
N ILE A 231 18.87 -21.33 12.90
CA ILE A 231 19.24 -19.93 12.63
C ILE A 231 18.84 -19.02 13.78
N GLN A 232 19.49 -17.86 13.87
CA GLN A 232 19.13 -16.78 14.78
C GLN A 232 18.27 -15.77 14.01
N PRO A 233 16.98 -15.63 14.33
CA PRO A 233 16.11 -14.69 13.63
C PRO A 233 16.42 -13.25 14.01
N LYS A 234 16.07 -12.32 13.11
CA LYS A 234 16.13 -10.89 13.38
C LYS A 234 14.89 -10.44 14.14
N VAL A 235 15.08 -10.12 15.43
CA VAL A 235 14.01 -9.53 16.26
C VAL A 235 13.96 -8.03 16.03
N MET A 236 12.75 -7.49 15.92
CA MET A 236 12.47 -6.07 15.79
C MET A 236 11.54 -5.63 16.92
N HIS A 237 11.91 -4.57 17.63
CA HIS A 237 11.04 -3.94 18.62
C HIS A 237 10.09 -2.94 17.94
N VAL A 238 8.81 -2.96 18.31
CA VAL A 238 7.76 -2.10 17.75
C VAL A 238 7.39 -1.02 18.76
N ASP A 239 7.79 0.23 18.48
CA ASP A 239 7.65 1.37 19.40
C ASP A 239 6.31 2.13 19.27
N TRP A 240 5.53 1.90 18.21
CA TRP A 240 4.28 2.64 18.01
C TRP A 240 3.10 2.04 18.80
N ASP A 241 2.17 2.91 19.21
CA ASP A 241 1.02 2.53 20.05
C ASP A 241 -0.11 1.88 19.25
N VAL A 242 -0.84 0.97 19.91
CA VAL A 242 -2.01 0.27 19.37
C VAL A 242 -3.13 1.25 19.03
N ASP A 243 -3.24 2.39 19.73
CA ASP A 243 -4.21 3.46 19.48
C ASP A 243 -4.14 4.05 18.05
N VAL A 244 -3.01 3.87 17.36
CA VAL A 244 -2.85 4.26 15.94
C VAL A 244 -3.78 3.47 15.02
N VAL A 245 -4.21 2.29 15.45
CA VAL A 245 -5.08 1.37 14.70
C VAL A 245 -6.56 1.67 14.92
N GLU A 246 -6.92 2.52 15.87
CA GLU A 246 -8.29 2.90 16.16
C GLU A 246 -8.70 4.17 15.39
N LYS A 247 -10.02 4.35 15.15
CA LYS A 247 -10.53 5.52 14.44
C LYS A 247 -10.39 6.84 15.21
N GLY A 248 -10.09 6.79 16.51
CA GLY A 248 -9.84 7.98 17.33
C GLY A 248 -11.00 9.00 17.33
N GLY A 249 -12.26 8.53 17.30
CA GLY A 249 -13.46 9.38 17.25
C GLY A 249 -13.90 9.81 15.85
N TYR A 250 -13.14 9.52 14.81
CA TYR A 250 -13.54 9.77 13.42
C TYR A 250 -14.53 8.69 12.91
N PRO A 251 -15.45 9.02 12.00
CA PRO A 251 -16.41 8.07 11.44
C PRO A 251 -15.74 6.96 10.61
N ASP A 252 -14.63 7.28 9.95
CA ASP A 252 -13.86 6.37 9.11
C ASP A 252 -12.36 6.65 9.20
N PHE A 253 -11.54 5.67 8.80
CA PHE A 253 -10.08 5.79 8.81
C PHE A 253 -9.58 6.83 7.81
N MET A 254 -10.19 6.92 6.63
CA MET A 254 -9.78 7.87 5.61
C MET A 254 -9.84 9.31 6.14
N LEU A 255 -10.90 9.69 6.85
CA LEU A 255 -11.00 11.04 7.43
C LEU A 255 -9.94 11.25 8.53
N LYS A 256 -9.74 10.27 9.43
CA LYS A 256 -8.68 10.33 10.43
C LYS A 256 -7.32 10.59 9.76
N GLU A 257 -7.00 9.80 8.74
CA GLU A 257 -5.72 9.85 8.03
C GLU A 257 -5.53 11.16 7.26
N ILE A 258 -6.61 11.74 6.71
CA ILE A 258 -6.57 13.07 6.12
C ILE A 258 -6.25 14.12 7.20
N HIS A 259 -6.81 14.02 8.40
CA HIS A 259 -6.51 14.94 9.52
C HIS A 259 -5.11 14.71 10.14
N GLU A 260 -4.48 13.58 9.91
CA GLU A 260 -3.11 13.32 10.34
C GLU A 260 -2.03 13.94 9.43
N GLN A 261 -2.40 14.44 8.25
CA GLN A 261 -1.46 14.97 7.25
C GLN A 261 -0.57 16.11 7.77
N PRO A 262 -1.06 17.09 8.56
CA PRO A 262 -0.19 18.13 9.12
C PRO A 262 0.95 17.56 9.98
N ARG A 263 0.64 16.53 10.79
CA ARG A 263 1.65 15.83 11.60
C ARG A 263 2.64 15.10 10.71
N VAL A 264 2.17 14.41 9.67
CA VAL A 264 3.07 13.69 8.73
C VAL A 264 4.06 14.64 8.07
N ILE A 265 3.64 15.85 7.68
CA ILE A 265 4.54 16.87 7.12
C ILE A 265 5.64 17.20 8.14
N ARG A 266 5.26 17.50 9.40
CA ARG A 266 6.20 17.85 10.46
C ARG A 266 7.17 16.69 10.77
N ASP A 267 6.66 15.47 10.90
CA ASP A 267 7.43 14.27 11.23
C ASP A 267 8.42 13.88 10.13
N THR A 268 8.00 14.03 8.86
CA THR A 268 8.88 13.79 7.70
C THR A 268 10.04 14.78 7.65
N LEU A 269 9.81 16.03 8.04
CA LEU A 269 10.82 17.10 8.05
C LEU A 269 11.71 17.08 9.30
N ALA A 270 11.27 16.45 10.40
CA ALA A 270 11.96 16.50 11.69
C ALA A 270 13.39 15.97 11.61
N GLY A 271 14.36 16.80 12.05
CA GLY A 271 15.78 16.46 12.07
C GLY A 271 16.51 16.57 10.72
N ARG A 272 15.84 17.00 9.64
CA ARG A 272 16.42 17.02 8.28
C ARG A 272 17.25 18.27 7.96
N LEU A 273 17.11 19.33 8.72
CA LEU A 273 17.86 20.59 8.52
C LEU A 273 18.68 20.93 9.75
N THR A 274 20.01 20.84 9.64
CA THR A 274 20.96 21.23 10.71
C THR A 274 21.88 22.31 10.19
N ASN A 275 21.92 23.47 10.87
CA ASN A 275 22.73 24.64 10.50
C ASN A 275 22.52 25.13 9.05
N GLY A 276 21.36 24.83 8.46
CA GLY A 276 21.00 25.19 7.07
C GLY A 276 21.54 24.24 6.01
N VAL A 277 22.11 23.14 6.42
CA VAL A 277 22.49 22.02 5.53
C VAL A 277 21.43 20.93 5.68
N LEU A 278 20.87 20.51 4.57
CA LEU A 278 20.01 19.34 4.52
C LEU A 278 20.86 18.09 4.68
N SER A 279 20.52 17.27 5.68
CA SER A 279 21.08 15.95 5.86
C SER A 279 19.98 14.91 5.65
N ILE A 280 20.23 14.01 4.71
CA ILE A 280 19.47 12.79 4.53
C ILE A 280 20.49 11.67 4.63
N ASP A 281 20.88 11.35 5.87
CA ASP A 281 21.93 10.36 6.16
C ASP A 281 21.55 8.97 5.64
N GLU A 282 20.23 8.71 5.56
CA GLU A 282 19.68 7.48 5.02
C GLU A 282 19.81 7.36 3.48
N LEU A 283 20.25 8.41 2.77
CA LEU A 283 20.54 8.31 1.33
C LEU A 283 21.64 7.29 1.00
N GLY A 284 22.53 7.00 1.98
CA GLY A 284 23.64 6.07 1.75
C GLY A 284 24.64 6.53 0.68
N MET A 285 24.60 7.81 0.28
CA MET A 285 25.43 8.40 -0.76
C MET A 285 26.15 9.65 -0.26
N SER A 286 27.43 9.77 -0.59
CA SER A 286 28.17 11.00 -0.32
C SER A 286 27.76 12.15 -1.25
N LEU A 287 28.07 13.40 -0.85
CA LEU A 287 27.83 14.58 -1.70
C LEU A 287 28.54 14.47 -3.05
N GLU A 288 29.71 13.81 -3.10
CA GLU A 288 30.45 13.59 -4.34
C GLU A 288 29.70 12.64 -5.27
N GLN A 289 29.15 11.55 -4.73
CA GLN A 289 28.31 10.61 -5.49
C GLN A 289 27.05 11.31 -6.02
N LEU A 290 26.39 12.11 -5.18
CA LEU A 290 25.20 12.88 -5.59
C LEU A 290 25.53 13.90 -6.71
N ARG A 291 26.74 14.49 -6.73
CA ARG A 291 27.20 15.38 -7.81
C ARG A 291 27.35 14.66 -9.15
N LEU A 292 27.65 13.37 -9.14
CA LEU A 292 27.81 12.57 -10.35
C LEU A 292 26.48 12.17 -10.99
N ILE A 293 25.37 12.21 -10.25
CA ILE A 293 24.05 11.84 -10.78
C ILE A 293 23.66 12.79 -11.91
N ASP A 294 23.47 12.26 -13.11
CA ASP A 294 23.10 13.01 -14.31
C ASP A 294 21.70 12.70 -14.82
N ARG A 295 21.07 11.65 -14.30
CA ARG A 295 19.70 11.23 -14.62
C ARG A 295 19.02 10.62 -13.40
N VAL A 296 17.71 10.85 -13.28
CA VAL A 296 16.88 10.23 -12.25
C VAL A 296 15.73 9.49 -12.93
N TYR A 297 15.51 8.21 -12.55
CA TYR A 297 14.27 7.51 -12.78
C TYR A 297 13.48 7.45 -11.47
N ILE A 298 12.19 7.77 -11.51
CA ILE A 298 11.26 7.55 -10.40
C ILE A 298 10.32 6.43 -10.80
N ILE A 299 10.38 5.32 -10.09
CA ILE A 299 9.58 4.11 -10.36
C ILE A 299 8.56 3.91 -9.24
N ALA A 300 7.30 3.77 -9.61
CA ALA A 300 6.21 3.65 -8.65
C ALA A 300 4.93 3.15 -9.30
N CYS A 301 3.92 2.81 -8.49
CA CYS A 301 2.58 2.45 -8.93
C CYS A 301 1.54 3.40 -8.31
N GLY A 302 0.42 3.67 -9.02
CA GLY A 302 -0.75 4.38 -8.53
C GLY A 302 -0.43 5.76 -7.92
N THR A 303 -0.90 6.00 -6.71
CA THR A 303 -0.69 7.26 -5.95
C THR A 303 0.78 7.65 -5.84
N SER A 304 1.68 6.68 -5.62
CA SER A 304 3.13 6.92 -5.55
C SER A 304 3.70 7.38 -6.89
N TYR A 305 3.17 6.89 -8.01
CA TYR A 305 3.53 7.38 -9.35
C TYR A 305 3.14 8.85 -9.53
N HIS A 306 1.97 9.28 -9.03
CA HIS A 306 1.55 10.68 -9.07
C HIS A 306 2.46 11.59 -8.23
N ALA A 307 2.93 11.11 -7.07
CA ALA A 307 3.96 11.82 -6.29
C ALA A 307 5.27 11.99 -7.11
N GLY A 308 5.64 10.95 -7.87
CA GLY A 308 6.77 11.01 -8.81
C GLY A 308 6.62 12.09 -9.88
N LEU A 309 5.41 12.28 -10.45
CA LEU A 309 5.15 13.34 -11.44
C LEU A 309 5.38 14.76 -10.87
N ILE A 310 5.05 14.97 -9.59
CA ILE A 310 5.34 16.21 -8.87
C ILE A 310 6.85 16.36 -8.70
N ALA A 311 7.51 15.32 -8.22
CA ALA A 311 8.95 15.32 -7.98
C ALA A 311 9.78 15.60 -9.23
N ARG A 312 9.36 15.11 -10.40
CA ARG A 312 10.00 15.43 -11.68
C ARG A 312 10.13 16.93 -11.87
N GLN A 313 9.04 17.67 -11.69
CA GLN A 313 9.05 19.11 -11.88
C GLN A 313 9.97 19.83 -10.87
N LEU A 314 10.03 19.33 -9.62
CA LEU A 314 10.90 19.88 -8.58
C LEU A 314 12.38 19.59 -8.86
N ILE A 315 12.74 18.37 -9.19
CA ILE A 315 14.13 17.96 -9.45
C ILE A 315 14.65 18.66 -10.72
N GLU A 316 13.88 18.62 -11.82
CA GLU A 316 14.26 19.31 -13.05
C GLU A 316 14.35 20.82 -12.87
N GLY A 317 13.41 21.41 -12.10
CA GLY A 317 13.39 22.84 -11.82
C GLY A 317 14.57 23.32 -10.96
N TRP A 318 14.90 22.58 -9.91
CA TRP A 318 15.91 23.01 -8.93
C TRP A 318 17.29 22.42 -9.16
N ALA A 319 17.39 21.11 -9.40
CA ALA A 319 18.68 20.43 -9.57
C ALA A 319 19.17 20.43 -11.03
N ARG A 320 18.28 20.69 -11.99
CA ARG A 320 18.56 20.66 -13.43
C ARG A 320 19.07 19.30 -13.92
N ILE A 321 18.54 18.24 -13.33
CA ILE A 321 18.76 16.84 -13.70
C ILE A 321 17.51 16.33 -14.42
N PRO A 322 17.60 15.72 -15.62
CA PRO A 322 16.46 15.14 -16.30
C PRO A 322 15.86 13.99 -15.48
N VAL A 323 14.52 13.93 -15.43
CA VAL A 323 13.78 12.95 -14.65
C VAL A 323 12.76 12.24 -15.54
N GLU A 324 12.80 10.92 -15.54
CA GLU A 324 11.75 10.09 -16.10
C GLU A 324 10.94 9.46 -14.95
N VAL A 325 9.61 9.50 -15.07
CA VAL A 325 8.70 8.87 -14.10
C VAL A 325 7.96 7.75 -14.81
N GLU A 326 8.06 6.54 -14.29
CA GLU A 326 7.48 5.37 -14.92
C GLU A 326 6.67 4.51 -13.96
N ALA A 327 5.63 3.88 -14.51
CA ALA A 327 4.96 2.79 -13.81
C ALA A 327 5.97 1.64 -13.63
N ALA A 328 6.09 1.14 -12.40
CA ALA A 328 7.07 0.10 -12.08
C ALA A 328 6.82 -1.19 -12.88
N SER A 329 5.55 -1.50 -13.20
CA SER A 329 5.15 -2.61 -14.08
C SER A 329 5.77 -2.54 -15.47
N GLU A 330 5.99 -1.34 -16.02
CA GLU A 330 6.47 -1.15 -17.39
C GLU A 330 8.00 -0.96 -17.46
N PHE A 331 8.59 -0.42 -16.38
CA PHE A 331 10.00 -0.01 -16.35
C PHE A 331 10.96 -1.11 -16.82
N ARG A 332 10.87 -2.31 -16.28
CA ARG A 332 11.78 -3.40 -16.62
C ARG A 332 11.61 -3.91 -18.04
N TYR A 333 10.37 -3.95 -18.55
CA TYR A 333 10.08 -4.46 -19.89
C TYR A 333 10.51 -3.51 -21.00
N ARG A 334 10.51 -2.21 -20.71
CA ARG A 334 11.03 -1.18 -21.63
C ARG A 334 12.56 -1.25 -21.81
N ASN A 335 13.28 -1.95 -20.92
CA ASN A 335 14.74 -2.01 -20.91
C ASN A 335 15.39 -0.61 -20.83
N PRO A 336 15.22 0.14 -19.73
CA PRO A 336 15.64 1.54 -19.59
C PRO A 336 17.16 1.69 -19.74
N ILE A 337 17.58 2.87 -20.22
CA ILE A 337 18.99 3.21 -20.34
C ILE A 337 19.53 3.61 -18.97
N ILE A 338 20.28 2.73 -18.35
CA ILE A 338 20.88 2.92 -17.02
C ILE A 338 22.40 3.02 -17.18
N THR A 339 22.98 3.98 -16.45
CA THR A 339 24.43 4.21 -16.36
C THR A 339 24.83 4.28 -14.88
N PRO A 340 26.11 4.20 -14.53
CA PRO A 340 26.57 4.36 -13.15
C PRO A 340 26.23 5.73 -12.51
N SER A 341 25.90 6.74 -13.31
CA SER A 341 25.44 8.07 -12.88
C SER A 341 23.90 8.17 -12.78
N THR A 342 23.17 7.09 -13.03
CA THR A 342 21.72 7.03 -12.91
C THR A 342 21.32 6.77 -11.46
N LEU A 343 20.42 7.60 -10.91
CA LEU A 343 19.72 7.36 -9.66
C LEU A 343 18.32 6.83 -9.95
N VAL A 344 17.98 5.68 -9.41
CA VAL A 344 16.62 5.15 -9.44
C VAL A 344 15.96 5.39 -8.08
N VAL A 345 14.84 6.09 -8.07
CA VAL A 345 14.05 6.38 -6.86
C VAL A 345 12.80 5.52 -6.88
N ALA A 346 12.74 4.55 -5.99
CA ALA A 346 11.60 3.65 -5.84
C ALA A 346 10.65 4.16 -4.77
N VAL A 347 9.39 4.43 -5.13
CA VAL A 347 8.40 4.98 -4.19
C VAL A 347 7.28 3.98 -3.97
N SER A 348 7.08 3.55 -2.71
CA SER A 348 6.01 2.63 -2.34
C SER A 348 5.60 2.87 -0.89
N GLN A 349 4.30 3.07 -0.63
CA GLN A 349 3.79 3.26 0.73
C GLN A 349 4.07 2.03 1.61
N SER A 350 3.71 0.85 1.15
CA SER A 350 3.92 -0.41 1.89
C SER A 350 5.36 -0.92 1.82
N GLY A 351 6.09 -0.52 0.77
CA GLY A 351 7.39 -1.10 0.45
C GLY A 351 7.37 -2.59 0.06
N GLU A 352 6.18 -3.09 -0.33
CA GLU A 352 5.94 -4.51 -0.65
C GLU A 352 5.38 -4.70 -2.07
N THR A 353 5.25 -3.62 -2.86
CA THR A 353 4.68 -3.68 -4.21
C THR A 353 5.56 -4.51 -5.13
N ALA A 354 5.02 -5.62 -5.65
CA ALA A 354 5.76 -6.60 -6.44
C ALA A 354 6.47 -5.97 -7.65
N ASP A 355 5.76 -5.22 -8.47
CA ASP A 355 6.33 -4.52 -9.63
C ASP A 355 7.47 -3.57 -9.24
N THR A 356 7.32 -2.85 -8.12
CA THR A 356 8.37 -1.92 -7.64
C THR A 356 9.62 -2.67 -7.22
N LEU A 357 9.48 -3.82 -6.55
CA LEU A 357 10.60 -4.67 -6.15
C LEU A 357 11.31 -5.28 -7.36
N ALA A 358 10.54 -5.79 -8.32
CA ALA A 358 11.09 -6.33 -9.55
C ALA A 358 11.88 -5.27 -10.34
N ALA A 359 11.35 -4.04 -10.41
CA ALA A 359 12.03 -2.91 -11.05
C ALA A 359 13.31 -2.48 -10.30
N ILE A 360 13.33 -2.50 -8.96
CA ILE A 360 14.54 -2.29 -8.14
C ILE A 360 15.63 -3.30 -8.51
N ARG A 361 15.27 -4.59 -8.53
CA ARG A 361 16.21 -5.69 -8.84
C ARG A 361 16.79 -5.54 -10.24
N ASP A 362 15.96 -5.24 -11.23
CA ASP A 362 16.41 -4.99 -12.61
C ASP A 362 17.36 -3.78 -12.69
N ALA A 363 17.01 -2.66 -12.04
CA ALA A 363 17.85 -1.46 -12.00
C ALA A 363 19.23 -1.74 -11.37
N ARG A 364 19.27 -2.51 -10.27
CA ARG A 364 20.54 -2.89 -9.59
C ARG A 364 21.42 -3.79 -10.44
N ILE A 365 20.83 -4.79 -11.13
CA ILE A 365 21.56 -5.65 -12.08
C ILE A 365 22.20 -4.81 -13.18
N LYS A 366 21.55 -3.74 -13.63
CA LYS A 366 22.07 -2.80 -14.63
C LYS A 366 23.06 -1.78 -14.07
N GLY A 367 23.33 -1.78 -12.77
CA GLY A 367 24.33 -0.94 -12.10
C GLY A 367 23.85 0.41 -11.59
N ALA A 368 22.53 0.66 -11.54
CA ALA A 368 22.00 1.88 -10.93
C ALA A 368 22.19 1.89 -9.40
N LYS A 369 22.30 3.10 -8.85
CA LYS A 369 22.04 3.33 -7.43
C LYS A 369 20.54 3.44 -7.21
N VAL A 370 20.03 2.74 -6.19
CA VAL A 370 18.60 2.71 -5.88
C VAL A 370 18.34 3.38 -4.52
N PHE A 371 17.38 4.29 -4.52
CA PHE A 371 16.94 4.98 -3.32
C PHE A 371 15.45 4.73 -3.08
N GLY A 372 15.11 4.23 -1.89
CA GLY A 372 13.74 3.91 -1.52
C GLY A 372 13.05 5.04 -0.79
N ILE A 373 11.77 5.28 -1.07
CA ILE A 373 10.87 6.10 -0.26
C ILE A 373 9.70 5.22 0.14
N THR A 374 9.60 4.91 1.44
CA THR A 374 8.57 4.01 1.97
C THR A 374 8.08 4.46 3.33
N ASN A 375 6.91 3.97 3.75
CA ASN A 375 6.38 4.25 5.10
C ASN A 375 6.70 3.12 6.10
N VAL A 376 6.95 1.90 5.60
CA VAL A 376 7.13 0.72 6.45
C VAL A 376 8.60 0.44 6.68
N ILE A 377 9.01 0.54 7.95
CA ILE A 377 10.39 0.26 8.37
C ILE A 377 10.71 -1.21 8.12
N GLY A 378 11.89 -1.46 7.53
CA GLY A 378 12.35 -2.82 7.23
C GLY A 378 11.57 -3.52 6.12
N SER A 379 10.75 -2.82 5.34
CA SER A 379 10.06 -3.37 4.17
C SER A 379 11.04 -3.86 3.09
N PRO A 380 10.63 -4.74 2.16
CA PRO A 380 11.49 -5.21 1.07
C PRO A 380 12.11 -4.06 0.27
N VAL A 381 11.35 -3.02 -0.10
CA VAL A 381 11.91 -1.83 -0.78
C VAL A 381 13.02 -1.20 0.04
N ALA A 382 12.85 -1.06 1.36
CA ALA A 382 13.89 -0.50 2.23
C ALA A 382 15.14 -1.37 2.29
N ARG A 383 14.97 -2.70 2.33
CA ARG A 383 16.11 -3.64 2.41
C ARG A 383 16.88 -3.77 1.09
N GLU A 384 16.18 -3.64 -0.04
CA GLU A 384 16.78 -3.81 -1.37
C GLU A 384 17.29 -2.50 -1.97
N SER A 385 17.10 -1.36 -1.31
CA SER A 385 17.63 -0.06 -1.71
C SER A 385 19.01 0.21 -1.10
N ASP A 386 19.84 1.01 -1.77
CA ASP A 386 21.14 1.47 -1.25
C ASP A 386 20.98 2.53 -0.14
N GLY A 387 19.85 3.22 -0.12
CA GLY A 387 19.45 4.18 0.90
C GLY A 387 17.93 4.34 0.93
N VAL A 388 17.36 4.83 2.04
CA VAL A 388 15.91 4.94 2.20
C VAL A 388 15.51 6.18 2.99
N ILE A 389 14.42 6.85 2.58
CA ILE A 389 13.68 7.81 3.44
C ILE A 389 12.37 7.16 3.87
N TYR A 390 12.12 7.19 5.18
CA TYR A 390 10.80 6.84 5.73
C TYR A 390 9.92 8.07 5.82
N THR A 391 8.68 7.96 5.31
CA THR A 391 7.70 9.07 5.31
C THR A 391 7.12 9.38 6.68
N LYS A 392 7.39 8.52 7.69
CA LYS A 392 6.93 8.66 9.09
C LYS A 392 5.42 8.94 9.21
N ALA A 393 4.63 8.45 8.26
CA ALA A 393 3.19 8.65 8.24
C ALA A 393 2.43 7.74 9.22
N ASN A 394 3.14 6.93 10.02
CA ASN A 394 2.56 5.86 10.82
C ASN A 394 1.72 4.90 9.98
N LYS A 395 0.93 4.02 10.62
CA LYS A 395 0.10 3.07 9.89
C LYS A 395 -1.03 3.80 9.15
N GLU A 396 -1.24 3.45 7.89
CA GLU A 396 -2.33 3.89 7.04
C GLU A 396 -3.21 2.69 6.72
N ILE A 397 -4.51 2.73 7.10
CA ILE A 397 -5.44 1.61 7.11
C ILE A 397 -6.44 1.71 5.96
N ALA A 398 -6.97 2.93 5.69
CA ALA A 398 -7.84 3.14 4.55
C ALA A 398 -7.14 2.67 3.26
N VAL A 399 -7.85 1.93 2.42
CA VAL A 399 -7.27 1.36 1.19
C VAL A 399 -6.76 2.47 0.27
N ALA A 400 -7.54 3.52 0.07
CA ALA A 400 -7.13 4.71 -0.67
C ALA A 400 -6.07 5.49 0.12
N SER A 401 -4.87 5.67 -0.45
CA SER A 401 -3.77 6.38 0.21
C SER A 401 -4.04 7.89 0.28
N THR A 402 -3.78 8.49 1.44
CA THR A 402 -3.95 9.93 1.71
C THR A 402 -2.71 10.53 2.36
N LYS A 403 -2.50 10.27 3.65
CA LYS A 403 -1.37 10.84 4.42
C LYS A 403 -0.01 10.37 3.91
N SER A 404 0.09 9.13 3.46
CA SER A 404 1.33 8.61 2.89
C SER A 404 1.69 9.31 1.59
N PHE A 405 0.71 9.70 0.77
CA PHE A 405 0.94 10.52 -0.43
C PHE A 405 1.61 11.85 -0.11
N LEU A 406 1.10 12.59 0.90
CA LEU A 406 1.73 13.83 1.32
C LEU A 406 3.14 13.59 1.88
N GLY A 407 3.33 12.56 2.69
CA GLY A 407 4.66 12.16 3.17
C GLY A 407 5.64 11.86 2.02
N GLN A 408 5.16 11.22 0.95
CA GLN A 408 5.96 10.98 -0.26
C GLN A 408 6.31 12.28 -0.99
N ILE A 409 5.35 13.21 -1.17
CA ILE A 409 5.63 14.51 -1.78
C ILE A 409 6.69 15.27 -0.98
N VAL A 410 6.57 15.31 0.36
CA VAL A 410 7.54 16.00 1.23
C VAL A 410 8.92 15.32 1.14
N SER A 411 8.99 13.99 1.18
CA SER A 411 10.24 13.23 1.04
C SER A 411 10.92 13.46 -0.31
N LEU A 412 10.14 13.46 -1.39
CA LEU A 412 10.63 13.75 -2.74
C LEU A 412 11.07 15.23 -2.90
N THR A 413 10.39 16.14 -2.21
CA THR A 413 10.79 17.56 -2.15
C THR A 413 12.14 17.72 -1.46
N LEU A 414 12.37 17.02 -0.35
CA LEU A 414 13.67 16.98 0.33
C LEU A 414 14.77 16.42 -0.60
N LEU A 415 14.49 15.34 -1.31
CA LEU A 415 15.41 14.76 -2.28
C LEU A 415 15.77 15.77 -3.39
N ALA A 416 14.77 16.50 -3.92
CA ALA A 416 15.01 17.54 -4.93
C ALA A 416 15.92 18.66 -4.40
N MET A 417 15.71 19.09 -3.15
CA MET A 417 16.57 20.10 -2.50
C MET A 417 17.99 19.58 -2.30
N VAL A 418 18.16 18.33 -1.85
CA VAL A 418 19.50 17.71 -1.64
C VAL A 418 20.25 17.56 -2.95
N LEU A 419 19.61 17.09 -4.01
CA LEU A 419 20.20 17.02 -5.35
C LEU A 419 20.61 18.41 -5.84
N ALA A 420 19.75 19.41 -5.66
CA ALA A 420 20.05 20.79 -6.04
C ALA A 420 21.20 21.39 -5.21
N GLN A 421 21.28 21.08 -3.91
CA GLN A 421 22.40 21.46 -3.04
C GLN A 421 23.69 20.80 -3.53
N ALA A 422 23.70 19.49 -3.78
CA ALA A 422 24.86 18.75 -4.27
C ALA A 422 25.37 19.29 -5.61
N LYS A 423 24.45 19.65 -6.52
CA LYS A 423 24.77 20.29 -7.83
C LYS A 423 25.15 21.77 -7.72
N GLY A 424 25.14 22.38 -6.53
CA GLY A 424 25.41 23.80 -6.34
C GLY A 424 24.40 24.73 -7.01
N LYS A 425 23.16 24.26 -7.23
CA LYS A 425 22.09 25.03 -7.87
C LYS A 425 21.25 25.82 -6.88
N LEU A 426 21.22 25.41 -5.61
CA LEU A 426 20.58 26.13 -4.51
C LEU A 426 21.62 26.50 -3.45
N SER A 427 21.61 27.77 -3.03
CA SER A 427 22.40 28.24 -1.90
C SER A 427 21.77 27.79 -0.57
N ILE A 428 22.56 27.82 0.51
CA ILE A 428 22.08 27.51 1.87
C ILE A 428 20.88 28.39 2.26
N ALA A 429 20.91 29.69 1.88
CA ALA A 429 19.79 30.60 2.17
C ALA A 429 18.50 30.21 1.45
N GLN A 430 18.61 29.80 0.19
CA GLN A 430 17.46 29.31 -0.60
C GLN A 430 16.91 27.99 -0.03
N ILE A 431 17.78 27.07 0.38
CA ILE A 431 17.36 25.81 1.03
C ILE A 431 16.61 26.09 2.33
N ARG A 432 17.14 26.98 3.19
CA ARG A 432 16.45 27.37 4.44
C ARG A 432 15.06 27.94 4.17
N LEU A 433 14.94 28.80 3.15
CA LEU A 433 13.66 29.41 2.76
C LEU A 433 12.68 28.35 2.28
N LEU A 434 13.09 27.49 1.33
CA LEU A 434 12.24 26.44 0.78
C LEU A 434 11.83 25.43 1.87
N PHE A 435 12.75 25.04 2.77
CA PHE A 435 12.46 24.15 3.87
C PHE A 435 11.42 24.73 4.83
N LYS A 436 11.56 26.04 5.15
CA LYS A 436 10.57 26.73 5.96
C LYS A 436 9.21 26.76 5.28
N GLU A 437 9.15 27.12 4.00
CA GLU A 437 7.90 27.18 3.24
C GLU A 437 7.21 25.79 3.17
N VAL A 438 7.95 24.68 3.04
CA VAL A 438 7.39 23.33 3.14
C VAL A 438 6.86 23.06 4.56
N ALA A 439 7.59 23.45 5.59
CA ALA A 439 7.14 23.27 6.98
C ALA A 439 5.86 24.05 7.27
N ASP A 440 5.76 25.29 6.77
CA ASP A 440 4.59 26.15 6.90
C ASP A 440 3.33 25.52 6.25
N THR A 441 3.49 24.60 5.28
CA THR A 441 2.34 23.90 4.66
C THR A 441 1.56 23.04 5.66
N ALA A 442 2.17 22.63 6.78
CA ALA A 442 1.45 21.88 7.81
C ALA A 442 0.31 22.68 8.45
N GLU A 443 0.57 23.97 8.77
CA GLU A 443 -0.46 24.87 9.32
C GLU A 443 -1.51 25.21 8.27
N GLN A 444 -1.08 25.38 7.01
CA GLN A 444 -1.98 25.67 5.90
C GLN A 444 -2.89 24.48 5.57
N VAL A 445 -2.44 23.23 5.75
CA VAL A 445 -3.30 22.04 5.68
C VAL A 445 -4.31 22.02 6.83
N GLU A 446 -3.91 22.40 8.07
CA GLU A 446 -4.85 22.53 9.19
C GLU A 446 -5.95 23.57 8.89
N GLU A 447 -5.58 24.68 8.22
CA GLU A 447 -6.55 25.69 7.78
C GLU A 447 -7.57 25.11 6.78
N VAL A 448 -7.12 24.38 5.76
CA VAL A 448 -8.01 23.69 4.80
C VAL A 448 -8.95 22.69 5.51
N LEU A 449 -8.46 21.98 6.52
CA LEU A 449 -9.23 21.00 7.29
C LEU A 449 -10.26 21.63 8.23
N SER A 450 -10.11 22.91 8.57
CA SER A 450 -10.98 23.61 9.55
C SER A 450 -12.36 23.96 9.00
N ASP A 451 -12.52 24.14 7.67
CA ASP A 451 -13.82 24.38 7.02
C ASP A 451 -13.96 23.61 5.70
N THR A 452 -14.75 22.55 5.74
CA THR A 452 -15.00 21.66 4.59
C THR A 452 -16.33 21.92 3.89
N LYS A 453 -17.12 22.91 4.30
CA LYS A 453 -18.49 23.13 3.79
C LYS A 453 -18.55 23.29 2.27
N ALA A 454 -17.63 24.07 1.69
CA ALA A 454 -17.58 24.26 0.24
C ALA A 454 -17.30 22.94 -0.50
N ILE A 455 -16.48 22.06 0.10
CA ILE A 455 -16.17 20.74 -0.43
C ILE A 455 -17.42 19.85 -0.43
N ASP A 456 -18.15 19.83 0.69
CA ASP A 456 -19.36 19.00 0.84
C ASP A 456 -20.47 19.46 -0.12
N ILE A 457 -20.64 20.78 -0.31
CA ILE A 457 -21.60 21.33 -1.27
C ILE A 457 -21.24 20.91 -2.70
N ALA A 458 -19.98 21.03 -3.09
CA ALA A 458 -19.51 20.62 -4.41
C ALA A 458 -19.66 19.10 -4.63
N ALA A 459 -19.40 18.29 -3.59
CA ALA A 459 -19.54 16.85 -3.63
C ALA A 459 -21.02 16.41 -3.83
N GLN A 460 -21.96 17.08 -3.14
CA GLN A 460 -23.38 16.82 -3.32
C GLN A 460 -23.86 17.10 -4.75
N ALA A 461 -23.31 18.11 -5.42
CA ALA A 461 -23.60 18.39 -6.82
C ALA A 461 -23.14 17.29 -7.79
N CYS A 462 -22.15 16.47 -7.37
CA CYS A 462 -21.58 15.38 -8.17
C CYS A 462 -22.15 14.00 -7.85
N LYS A 463 -22.95 13.82 -6.80
CA LYS A 463 -23.36 12.49 -6.29
C LYS A 463 -24.04 11.59 -7.33
N ASP A 464 -24.82 12.16 -8.23
CA ASP A 464 -25.57 11.43 -9.26
C ASP A 464 -24.84 11.36 -10.61
N ALA A 465 -23.64 11.93 -10.72
CA ALA A 465 -22.85 11.89 -11.93
C ALA A 465 -22.27 10.47 -12.16
N ASN A 466 -22.19 10.06 -13.43
CA ASN A 466 -21.54 8.81 -13.81
C ASN A 466 -20.06 9.01 -14.17
N ASN A 467 -19.71 10.21 -14.62
CA ASN A 467 -18.39 10.55 -15.11
C ASN A 467 -17.96 11.92 -14.54
N ALA A 468 -16.66 12.14 -14.44
CA ALA A 468 -16.07 13.44 -14.11
C ALA A 468 -14.72 13.61 -14.79
N LEU A 469 -14.36 14.85 -15.14
CA LEU A 469 -13.02 15.19 -15.61
C LEU A 469 -12.29 16.04 -14.58
N PHE A 470 -11.02 15.73 -14.38
CA PHE A 470 -10.09 16.56 -13.63
C PHE A 470 -9.12 17.24 -14.60
N ILE A 471 -8.97 18.55 -14.49
CA ILE A 471 -8.09 19.32 -15.37
C ILE A 471 -7.16 20.22 -14.59
N GLY A 472 -5.91 20.27 -15.01
CA GLY A 472 -4.88 21.10 -14.40
C GLY A 472 -3.73 21.38 -15.36
N ARG A 473 -2.84 22.29 -14.98
CA ARG A 473 -1.60 22.59 -15.70
C ARG A 473 -0.42 22.61 -14.77
N GLY A 474 0.77 22.29 -15.30
CA GLY A 474 1.99 22.23 -14.49
C GLY A 474 1.82 21.30 -13.28
N MET A 475 2.06 21.82 -12.06
CA MET A 475 1.84 21.08 -10.81
C MET A 475 0.39 20.63 -10.68
N GLY A 476 -0.57 21.46 -11.09
CA GLY A 476 -2.00 21.15 -11.03
C GLY A 476 -2.40 19.91 -11.85
N ALA A 477 -1.70 19.61 -12.95
CA ALA A 477 -1.99 18.40 -13.75
C ALA A 477 -1.66 17.13 -12.96
N ALA A 478 -0.52 17.08 -12.27
CA ALA A 478 -0.14 15.93 -11.44
C ALA A 478 -1.12 15.70 -10.28
N ILE A 479 -1.62 16.77 -9.67
CA ILE A 479 -2.63 16.71 -8.60
C ILE A 479 -3.96 16.17 -9.14
N CYS A 480 -4.36 16.55 -10.35
CA CYS A 480 -5.57 16.08 -11.00
C CYS A 480 -5.57 14.57 -11.22
N TYR A 481 -4.44 13.97 -11.59
CA TYR A 481 -4.33 12.50 -11.69
C TYR A 481 -4.64 11.84 -10.36
N GLU A 482 -4.11 12.38 -9.25
CA GLU A 482 -4.39 11.84 -7.91
C GLU A 482 -5.84 12.06 -7.49
N GLY A 483 -6.42 13.25 -7.71
CA GLY A 483 -7.83 13.52 -7.41
C GLY A 483 -8.79 12.59 -8.17
N ALA A 484 -8.54 12.37 -9.47
CA ALA A 484 -9.32 11.44 -10.27
C ALA A 484 -9.17 9.99 -9.79
N LEU A 485 -7.96 9.58 -9.39
CA LEU A 485 -7.73 8.25 -8.83
C LEU A 485 -8.52 8.08 -7.53
N LYS A 486 -8.43 9.00 -6.58
CA LYS A 486 -9.19 8.94 -5.31
C LYS A 486 -10.69 8.85 -5.55
N LEU A 487 -11.23 9.69 -6.45
CA LEU A 487 -12.65 9.69 -6.74
C LEU A 487 -13.12 8.34 -7.32
N LYS A 488 -12.40 7.78 -8.29
CA LYS A 488 -12.78 6.49 -8.89
C LYS A 488 -12.65 5.31 -7.93
N GLU A 489 -11.62 5.31 -7.09
CA GLU A 489 -11.36 4.21 -6.15
C GLU A 489 -12.49 4.01 -5.14
N ILE A 490 -12.99 5.10 -4.55
CA ILE A 490 -13.89 5.01 -3.40
C ILE A 490 -15.35 5.31 -3.72
N SER A 491 -15.66 6.04 -4.81
CA SER A 491 -17.03 6.37 -5.22
C SER A 491 -17.54 5.58 -6.41
N TYR A 492 -16.66 4.87 -7.12
CA TYR A 492 -16.93 4.14 -8.37
C TYR A 492 -17.42 5.04 -9.51
N LEU A 493 -17.27 6.35 -9.40
CA LEU A 493 -17.52 7.31 -10.45
C LEU A 493 -16.35 7.26 -11.43
N HIS A 494 -16.63 7.12 -12.73
CA HIS A 494 -15.59 7.09 -13.74
C HIS A 494 -14.95 8.48 -13.87
N ALA A 495 -13.80 8.65 -13.25
CA ALA A 495 -13.06 9.91 -13.23
C ALA A 495 -11.75 9.77 -14.02
N GLU A 496 -11.49 10.74 -14.90
CA GLU A 496 -10.24 10.84 -15.65
C GLU A 496 -9.58 12.19 -15.41
N ALA A 497 -8.27 12.26 -15.61
CA ALA A 497 -7.51 13.49 -15.50
C ALA A 497 -6.72 13.75 -16.76
N TYR A 498 -6.65 15.04 -17.14
CA TYR A 498 -5.89 15.50 -18.30
C TYR A 498 -5.11 16.78 -17.97
N ALA A 499 -3.94 16.93 -18.56
CA ALA A 499 -3.36 18.25 -18.70
C ALA A 499 -4.37 19.12 -19.48
N ALA A 500 -4.79 20.24 -18.91
CA ALA A 500 -5.95 21.00 -19.41
C ALA A 500 -5.83 21.42 -20.88
N GLY A 501 -4.60 21.57 -21.38
CA GLY A 501 -4.33 21.84 -22.81
C GLY A 501 -4.73 20.68 -23.72
N GLU A 502 -4.62 19.45 -23.25
CA GLU A 502 -4.91 18.23 -24.03
C GLU A 502 -6.41 17.98 -24.22
N MET A 503 -7.28 18.67 -23.45
CA MET A 503 -8.73 18.51 -23.61
C MET A 503 -9.21 18.74 -25.05
N LYS A 504 -8.59 19.67 -25.77
CA LYS A 504 -8.94 20.01 -27.17
C LYS A 504 -8.64 18.89 -28.16
N HIS A 505 -7.80 17.94 -27.78
CA HIS A 505 -7.30 16.87 -28.63
C HIS A 505 -8.10 15.56 -28.48
N GLY A 506 -9.33 15.66 -27.96
CA GLY A 506 -10.26 14.51 -27.85
C GLY A 506 -11.21 14.61 -26.66
N PRO A 507 -10.72 14.69 -25.41
CA PRO A 507 -11.57 14.59 -24.21
C PRO A 507 -12.70 15.60 -24.11
N ILE A 508 -12.55 16.78 -24.71
CA ILE A 508 -13.58 17.82 -24.74
C ILE A 508 -14.90 17.35 -25.41
N ALA A 509 -14.84 16.31 -26.24
CA ALA A 509 -16.01 15.69 -26.86
C ALA A 509 -16.97 15.04 -25.86
N LEU A 510 -16.48 14.70 -24.66
CA LEU A 510 -17.29 14.09 -23.60
C LEU A 510 -18.15 15.14 -22.86
N LEU A 511 -17.82 16.43 -22.97
CA LEU A 511 -18.50 17.47 -22.23
C LEU A 511 -19.93 17.69 -22.72
N SER A 512 -20.84 17.75 -21.78
CA SER A 512 -22.27 18.02 -21.99
C SER A 512 -22.79 18.87 -20.84
N LYS A 513 -24.03 19.30 -20.93
CA LYS A 513 -24.68 20.11 -19.88
C LYS A 513 -24.65 19.39 -18.53
N GLY A 514 -24.05 20.04 -17.52
CA GLY A 514 -23.95 19.51 -16.17
C GLY A 514 -22.83 18.47 -15.94
N TYR A 515 -22.00 18.21 -16.96
CA TYR A 515 -20.85 17.30 -16.82
C TYR A 515 -19.82 17.88 -15.81
N PRO A 516 -19.49 17.19 -14.71
CA PRO A 516 -18.57 17.71 -13.70
C PRO A 516 -17.13 17.82 -14.24
N VAL A 517 -16.56 19.01 -14.14
CA VAL A 517 -15.15 19.29 -14.41
C VAL A 517 -14.52 19.88 -13.16
N ILE A 518 -13.61 19.13 -12.55
CA ILE A 518 -12.86 19.52 -11.38
C ILE A 518 -11.54 20.17 -11.87
N ALA A 519 -11.39 21.46 -11.62
CA ALA A 519 -10.27 22.26 -12.13
C ALA A 519 -9.33 22.69 -11.01
N VAL A 520 -8.05 22.30 -11.07
CA VAL A 520 -7.02 22.81 -10.16
C VAL A 520 -6.45 24.11 -10.76
N ALA A 521 -6.91 25.23 -10.21
CA ALA A 521 -6.61 26.60 -10.68
C ALA A 521 -5.94 27.43 -9.57
N THR A 522 -4.93 26.86 -8.91
CA THR A 522 -4.11 27.56 -7.90
C THR A 522 -3.22 28.62 -8.55
N ASN A 523 -2.75 29.60 -7.74
CA ASN A 523 -1.84 30.64 -8.20
C ASN A 523 -0.54 30.01 -8.76
N SER A 524 -0.32 30.17 -10.06
CA SER A 524 0.79 29.55 -10.79
C SER A 524 1.15 30.37 -12.03
N PRO A 525 2.33 30.17 -12.63
CA PRO A 525 2.73 30.84 -13.89
C PRO A 525 1.80 30.51 -15.07
N VAL A 526 0.98 29.49 -14.97
CA VAL A 526 0.07 29.01 -16.03
C VAL A 526 -1.41 29.28 -15.72
N TYR A 527 -1.70 30.09 -14.69
CA TYR A 527 -3.06 30.39 -14.23
C TYR A 527 -3.97 30.91 -15.33
N ASP A 528 -3.54 31.91 -16.11
CA ASP A 528 -4.35 32.50 -17.21
C ASP A 528 -4.72 31.44 -18.28
N LYS A 529 -3.81 30.49 -18.53
CA LYS A 529 -4.09 29.39 -19.46
C LYS A 529 -5.09 28.40 -18.85
N MET A 530 -5.06 28.23 -17.53
CA MET A 530 -6.04 27.40 -16.83
C MET A 530 -7.43 28.01 -16.89
N ILE A 531 -7.56 29.35 -16.67
CA ILE A 531 -8.82 30.07 -16.83
C ILE A 531 -9.39 29.91 -18.25
N SER A 532 -8.57 30.02 -19.28
CA SER A 532 -9.01 29.77 -20.66
C SER A 532 -9.58 28.37 -20.87
N ASN A 533 -8.95 27.34 -20.31
CA ASN A 533 -9.44 25.96 -20.41
C ASN A 533 -10.74 25.72 -19.61
N ILE A 534 -10.91 26.40 -18.47
CA ILE A 534 -12.17 26.40 -17.72
C ILE A 534 -13.29 27.02 -18.56
N GLN A 535 -13.04 28.17 -19.19
CA GLN A 535 -14.01 28.85 -20.06
C GLN A 535 -14.42 27.96 -21.26
N GLU A 536 -13.48 27.26 -21.86
CA GLU A 536 -13.75 26.31 -22.96
C GLU A 536 -14.64 25.16 -22.52
N SER A 537 -14.44 24.64 -21.29
CA SER A 537 -15.28 23.60 -20.71
C SER A 537 -16.69 24.12 -20.39
N ARG A 538 -16.77 25.31 -19.80
CA ARG A 538 -18.03 25.97 -19.47
C ARG A 538 -18.88 26.30 -20.70
N ALA A 539 -18.23 26.72 -21.78
CA ALA A 539 -18.90 27.00 -23.06
C ALA A 539 -19.64 25.77 -23.64
N ARG A 540 -19.32 24.57 -23.17
CA ARG A 540 -19.98 23.29 -23.54
C ARG A 540 -20.98 22.83 -22.49
N GLY A 541 -21.28 23.69 -21.51
CA GLY A 541 -22.26 23.40 -20.47
C GLY A 541 -21.72 22.57 -19.31
N ALA A 542 -20.42 22.36 -19.19
CA ALA A 542 -19.85 21.66 -18.05
C ALA A 542 -20.12 22.42 -16.73
N MET A 543 -20.31 21.66 -15.66
CA MET A 543 -20.38 22.16 -14.28
C MET A 543 -18.93 22.25 -13.75
N ILE A 544 -18.50 23.45 -13.41
CA ILE A 544 -17.12 23.71 -13.00
C ILE A 544 -16.98 23.74 -11.49
N ILE A 545 -16.13 22.88 -10.94
CA ILE A 545 -15.70 22.87 -9.55
C ILE A 545 -14.22 23.27 -9.53
N ALA A 546 -13.90 24.42 -8.97
CA ALA A 546 -12.52 24.91 -8.97
C ALA A 546 -11.89 24.81 -7.58
N VAL A 547 -10.68 24.22 -7.52
CA VAL A 547 -9.75 24.38 -6.39
C VAL A 547 -8.87 25.57 -6.71
N ALA A 548 -9.03 26.67 -5.98
CA ALA A 548 -8.41 27.96 -6.29
C ALA A 548 -7.73 28.58 -5.07
N THR A 549 -6.78 29.48 -5.31
CA THR A 549 -6.09 30.19 -4.22
C THR A 549 -7.02 31.21 -3.58
N GLU A 550 -6.96 31.36 -2.26
CA GLU A 550 -7.67 32.38 -1.52
C GLU A 550 -7.48 33.77 -2.09
N GLY A 551 -8.58 34.54 -2.10
CA GLY A 551 -8.59 35.90 -2.63
C GLY A 551 -8.72 36.00 -4.15
N ASP A 552 -8.74 34.89 -4.88
CA ASP A 552 -8.98 34.89 -6.32
C ASP A 552 -10.39 35.32 -6.66
N GLN A 553 -10.53 36.48 -7.30
CA GLN A 553 -11.83 37.02 -7.72
C GLN A 553 -12.15 36.66 -9.19
N GLU A 554 -11.13 36.30 -9.98
CA GLU A 554 -11.34 35.96 -11.40
C GLU A 554 -12.04 34.61 -11.52
N ILE A 555 -11.64 33.61 -10.72
CA ILE A 555 -12.25 32.27 -10.74
C ILE A 555 -13.75 32.31 -10.45
N LYS A 556 -14.23 33.29 -9.66
CA LYS A 556 -15.66 33.46 -9.33
C LYS A 556 -16.53 33.68 -10.57
N LYS A 557 -15.97 34.18 -11.64
CA LYS A 557 -16.68 34.43 -12.90
C LYS A 557 -16.85 33.16 -13.73
N HIS A 558 -16.09 32.12 -13.41
CA HIS A 558 -15.89 30.96 -14.28
C HIS A 558 -16.26 29.63 -13.66
N ALA A 559 -16.39 29.54 -12.34
CA ALA A 559 -16.71 28.32 -11.61
C ALA A 559 -18.12 28.39 -10.99
N ASP A 560 -18.79 27.23 -10.95
CA ASP A 560 -20.08 27.07 -10.28
C ASP A 560 -19.89 26.78 -8.78
N TYR A 561 -18.82 26.07 -8.43
CA TYR A 561 -18.40 25.80 -7.06
C TYR A 561 -16.90 26.10 -6.92
N ILE A 562 -16.52 26.70 -5.81
CA ILE A 562 -15.13 27.09 -5.55
C ILE A 562 -14.71 26.57 -4.17
N ILE A 563 -13.59 25.87 -4.15
CA ILE A 563 -12.91 25.40 -2.95
C ILE A 563 -11.63 26.21 -2.83
N TYR A 564 -11.58 27.11 -1.87
CA TYR A 564 -10.40 27.92 -1.66
C TYR A 564 -9.34 27.21 -0.83
N VAL A 565 -8.06 27.42 -1.19
CA VAL A 565 -6.88 26.93 -0.48
C VAL A 565 -5.94 28.11 -0.20
N PRO A 566 -5.16 28.05 0.91
CA PRO A 566 -4.19 29.08 1.24
C PRO A 566 -3.19 29.33 0.11
N LYS A 567 -2.66 30.55 0.07
CA LYS A 567 -1.64 30.94 -0.92
C LYS A 567 -0.28 30.36 -0.56
N VAL A 568 0.29 29.56 -1.45
CA VAL A 568 1.63 28.99 -1.34
C VAL A 568 2.45 29.22 -2.61
N ARG A 569 3.76 28.94 -2.54
CA ARG A 569 4.58 28.84 -3.76
C ARG A 569 4.01 27.71 -4.63
N ASP A 570 3.98 27.90 -5.95
CA ASP A 570 3.48 26.92 -6.93
C ASP A 570 4.10 25.52 -6.72
N ALA A 571 5.40 25.44 -6.42
CA ALA A 571 6.09 24.19 -6.10
C ALA A 571 5.47 23.37 -4.92
N PHE A 572 4.77 24.03 -4.01
CA PHE A 572 4.15 23.41 -2.83
C PHE A 572 2.62 23.36 -2.95
N SER A 573 2.05 23.88 -4.03
CA SER A 573 0.61 23.77 -4.30
C SER A 573 0.10 22.32 -4.30
N PRO A 574 0.88 21.30 -4.70
CA PRO A 574 0.46 19.91 -4.59
C PRO A 574 0.11 19.45 -3.18
N ILE A 575 0.84 19.92 -2.15
CA ILE A 575 0.57 19.57 -0.75
C ILE A 575 -0.80 20.10 -0.34
N ILE A 576 -1.09 21.37 -0.65
CA ILE A 576 -2.31 22.04 -0.21
C ILE A 576 -3.53 21.62 -1.03
N ALA A 577 -3.40 21.51 -2.35
CA ALA A 577 -4.53 21.22 -3.24
C ALA A 577 -4.96 19.74 -3.23
N SER A 578 -4.09 18.84 -2.79
CA SER A 578 -4.46 17.41 -2.66
C SER A 578 -5.49 17.16 -1.57
N VAL A 579 -5.41 17.91 -0.46
CA VAL A 579 -6.28 17.71 0.71
C VAL A 579 -7.77 17.91 0.38
N PRO A 580 -8.20 19.03 -0.24
CA PRO A 580 -9.59 19.20 -0.60
C PRO A 580 -10.07 18.20 -1.65
N LEU A 581 -9.20 17.71 -2.53
CA LEU A 581 -9.58 16.67 -3.49
C LEU A 581 -9.78 15.31 -2.83
N GLN A 582 -9.01 14.96 -1.79
CA GLN A 582 -9.21 13.77 -0.97
C GLN A 582 -10.55 13.87 -0.22
N LEU A 583 -10.83 14.99 0.43
CA LEU A 583 -12.09 15.25 1.11
C LEU A 583 -13.28 15.23 0.14
N PHE A 584 -13.14 15.84 -1.04
CA PHE A 584 -14.16 15.82 -2.10
C PHE A 584 -14.49 14.39 -2.54
N ALA A 585 -13.48 13.58 -2.83
CA ALA A 585 -13.67 12.18 -3.20
C ALA A 585 -14.41 11.40 -2.10
N ARG A 586 -14.01 11.60 -0.82
CA ARG A 586 -14.68 11.00 0.34
C ARG A 586 -16.14 11.44 0.46
N SER A 587 -16.41 12.73 0.36
CA SER A 587 -17.79 13.27 0.48
C SER A 587 -18.69 12.78 -0.65
N VAL A 588 -18.20 12.68 -1.89
CA VAL A 588 -18.93 12.06 -3.01
C VAL A 588 -19.21 10.58 -2.72
N ALA A 589 -18.22 9.83 -2.23
CA ALA A 589 -18.40 8.40 -1.92
C ALA A 589 -19.45 8.17 -0.85
N LEU A 590 -19.42 8.96 0.24
CA LEU A 590 -20.44 8.90 1.30
C LEU A 590 -21.84 9.27 0.80
N ALA A 591 -21.96 10.31 -0.03
CA ALA A 591 -23.22 10.70 -0.64
C ALA A 591 -23.82 9.60 -1.56
N ARG A 592 -22.97 8.72 -2.08
CA ARG A 592 -23.32 7.54 -2.90
C ARG A 592 -23.53 6.27 -2.05
N GLY A 593 -23.35 6.33 -0.72
CA GLY A 593 -23.45 5.17 0.18
C GLY A 593 -22.30 4.17 0.04
N CYS A 594 -21.12 4.59 -0.43
CA CYS A 594 -19.95 3.74 -0.59
C CYS A 594 -19.12 3.63 0.69
N ASP A 595 -18.46 2.50 0.88
CA ASP A 595 -17.48 2.30 1.96
C ASP A 595 -16.14 2.97 1.53
N VAL A 596 -15.73 4.02 2.26
CA VAL A 596 -14.55 4.81 1.93
C VAL A 596 -13.24 4.17 2.40
N ASP A 597 -13.31 3.30 3.42
CA ASP A 597 -12.14 2.63 3.97
C ASP A 597 -11.79 1.35 3.21
N LYS A 598 -12.82 0.60 2.76
CA LYS A 598 -12.70 -0.70 2.11
C LYS A 598 -13.52 -0.74 0.81
N PRO A 599 -13.08 0.00 -0.23
CA PRO A 599 -13.77 0.00 -1.52
C PRO A 599 -13.60 -1.35 -2.22
N ARG A 600 -14.67 -1.78 -2.93
CA ARG A 600 -14.70 -3.08 -3.63
C ARG A 600 -13.52 -3.25 -4.59
N ASN A 601 -13.05 -4.49 -4.76
CA ASN A 601 -12.02 -4.91 -5.74
C ASN A 601 -10.63 -4.27 -5.52
N LEU A 602 -10.39 -3.60 -4.40
CA LEU A 602 -9.09 -3.00 -4.07
C LEU A 602 -8.52 -3.59 -2.79
N ALA A 603 -7.20 -3.61 -2.72
CA ALA A 603 -6.45 -3.95 -1.52
C ALA A 603 -5.42 -2.86 -1.22
N LYS A 604 -5.05 -2.70 0.05
CA LYS A 604 -4.10 -1.66 0.49
C LYS A 604 -2.72 -1.77 -0.16
N SER A 605 -2.26 -2.97 -0.44
CA SER A 605 -0.97 -3.23 -1.11
C SER A 605 -1.13 -4.35 -2.13
N VAL A 606 -0.40 -4.26 -3.25
CA VAL A 606 -0.36 -5.26 -4.32
C VAL A 606 1.01 -5.93 -4.27
N THR A 607 1.05 -7.18 -3.81
CA THR A 607 2.29 -7.96 -3.60
C THR A 607 2.46 -9.08 -4.62
N VAL A 608 1.63 -9.07 -5.64
CA VAL A 608 1.65 -10.02 -6.76
C VAL A 608 1.68 -9.22 -8.06
N GLU A 609 2.34 -9.77 -9.09
CA GLU A 609 2.34 -9.23 -10.45
C GLU A 609 1.12 -9.67 -11.24
#